data_991ae72c1914ab4d1222e96de993a612
#
_entry.id   991ae72c1914ab4d1222e96de993a612
#
_cell.length_a   1.000
_cell.length_b   1.000
_cell.length_c   1.000
_cell.angle_alpha   90.00
_cell.angle_beta   90.00
_cell.angle_gamma   90.00
#
_symmetry.space_group_name_H-M   'P 1'
#
loop_
_entity.id
_entity.type
_entity.pdbx_description
1 polymer ?
#
loop_
_entity_poly.entity_id
_entity_poly.type
_entity_poly.pdbx_seq_one_letter_code
_entity_poly.pdbx_strand_id
1 'polypeptide(L)'
;MKANWNTHTFRCGHASGADEDYVKAAIRAGIEKLGFSDNAPFRESFPGQRMDYSQLQDYRESILGLKKKYKNEISIHLGIEVDHYDNQLEDMIYYRKEMEYVILGQHQIEYQGMSSYEIFDENGLGYYREHIAYVCSNGLCDMIAHPDVFLWAYPKLDGTVKQASAQIAEIAAKYNVPL
;
A
#
# COMPACT_ATOMS: atom_id res chain seq x y z
N MET A 1 -2.58 3.04 -20.18
CA MET A 1 -2.48 2.16 -18.97
C MET A 1 -3.75 1.32 -18.94
N LYS A 2 -3.62 0.00 -18.76
CA LYS A 2 -4.79 -0.90 -18.75
C LYS A 2 -5.30 -1.23 -17.35
N ALA A 3 -4.47 -1.04 -16.34
CA ALA A 3 -4.81 -1.28 -14.95
C ALA A 3 -4.22 -0.22 -14.03
N ASN A 4 -4.94 0.10 -12.98
CA ASN A 4 -4.46 0.89 -11.85
C ASN A 4 -4.82 0.11 -10.57
N TRP A 5 -3.84 -0.21 -9.75
CA TRP A 5 -4.02 -1.00 -8.54
C TRP A 5 -3.88 -0.20 -7.25
N ASN A 6 -3.40 1.06 -7.34
CA ASN A 6 -3.23 1.92 -6.17
C ASN A 6 -4.09 3.18 -6.31
N THR A 7 -5.34 3.09 -5.86
CA THR A 7 -6.31 4.19 -5.86
C THR A 7 -6.85 4.39 -4.44
N HIS A 8 -6.55 5.57 -3.89
CA HIS A 8 -7.03 5.99 -2.59
C HIS A 8 -8.36 6.73 -2.68
N THR A 9 -9.16 6.70 -1.61
CA THR A 9 -10.40 7.46 -1.45
C THR A 9 -10.24 8.57 -0.41
N PHE A 10 -11.28 9.36 -0.22
CA PHE A 10 -11.29 10.44 0.76
C PHE A 10 -11.03 9.98 2.20
N ARG A 11 -11.27 8.68 2.49
CA ARG A 11 -11.17 8.11 3.85
C ARG A 11 -9.76 8.14 4.40
N CYS A 12 -8.73 8.05 3.55
CA CYS A 12 -7.34 8.14 4.00
C CYS A 12 -6.82 9.59 4.14
N GLY A 13 -7.68 10.61 3.91
CA GLY A 13 -7.40 12.00 4.24
C GLY A 13 -6.52 12.76 3.25
N HIS A 14 -6.01 12.11 2.19
CA HIS A 14 -5.18 12.75 1.16
C HIS A 14 -5.75 12.62 -0.27
N ALA A 15 -6.98 12.12 -0.38
CA ALA A 15 -7.73 12.07 -1.62
C ALA A 15 -9.10 12.76 -1.45
N SER A 16 -9.78 13.11 -2.53
CA SER A 16 -11.05 13.82 -2.50
C SER A 16 -12.01 13.31 -3.58
N GLY A 17 -13.30 13.59 -3.40
CA GLY A 17 -14.35 13.13 -4.31
C GLY A 17 -15.01 11.83 -3.84
N ALA A 18 -16.10 11.45 -4.51
CA ALA A 18 -16.78 10.18 -4.23
C ALA A 18 -16.06 9.01 -4.90
N ASP A 19 -16.15 7.81 -4.29
CA ASP A 19 -15.55 6.59 -4.84
C ASP A 19 -15.97 6.34 -6.31
N GLU A 20 -17.21 6.65 -6.62
CA GLU A 20 -17.75 6.51 -7.97
C GLU A 20 -17.10 7.45 -8.99
N ASP A 21 -16.60 8.60 -8.57
CA ASP A 21 -15.93 9.55 -9.47
C ASP A 21 -14.63 8.98 -10.01
N TYR A 22 -13.90 8.21 -9.20
CA TYR A 22 -12.71 7.47 -9.63
C TYR A 22 -13.05 6.40 -10.67
N VAL A 23 -14.15 5.65 -10.46
CA VAL A 23 -14.62 4.65 -11.43
C VAL A 23 -14.94 5.31 -12.77
N LYS A 24 -15.72 6.40 -12.76
CA LYS A 24 -16.07 7.16 -13.97
C LYS A 24 -14.83 7.73 -14.66
N ALA A 25 -13.86 8.22 -13.89
CA ALA A 25 -12.60 8.73 -14.43
C ALA A 25 -11.78 7.61 -15.09
N ALA A 26 -11.70 6.44 -14.45
CA ALA A 26 -11.01 5.26 -14.97
C ALA A 26 -11.63 4.77 -16.30
N ILE A 27 -12.97 4.70 -16.38
CA ILE A 27 -13.68 4.35 -17.61
C ILE A 27 -13.36 5.35 -18.73
N ARG A 28 -13.45 6.67 -18.44
CA ARG A 28 -13.10 7.70 -19.44
C ARG A 28 -11.66 7.62 -19.92
N ALA A 29 -10.75 7.19 -19.05
CA ALA A 29 -9.33 7.01 -19.38
C ALA A 29 -9.01 5.68 -20.09
N GLY A 30 -10.01 4.81 -20.30
CA GLY A 30 -9.84 3.51 -20.96
C GLY A 30 -9.11 2.49 -20.07
N ILE A 31 -9.19 2.64 -18.74
CA ILE A 31 -8.67 1.66 -17.77
C ILE A 31 -9.64 0.47 -17.73
N GLU A 32 -9.10 -0.74 -17.83
CA GLU A 32 -9.87 -1.98 -17.84
C GLU A 32 -10.02 -2.59 -16.44
N LYS A 33 -9.04 -2.35 -15.56
CA LYS A 33 -9.01 -2.86 -14.18
C LYS A 33 -8.68 -1.73 -13.20
N LEU A 34 -9.55 -1.50 -12.23
CA LEU A 34 -9.38 -0.49 -11.19
C LEU A 34 -9.37 -1.16 -9.81
N GLY A 35 -8.26 -1.10 -9.13
CA GLY A 35 -8.11 -1.52 -7.75
C GLY A 35 -8.17 -0.33 -6.80
N PHE A 36 -9.01 -0.41 -5.78
CA PHE A 36 -9.01 0.50 -4.65
C PHE A 36 -8.12 -0.06 -3.54
N SER A 37 -7.31 0.78 -2.94
CA SER A 37 -6.32 0.38 -1.93
C SER A 37 -6.07 1.51 -0.93
N ASP A 38 -7.11 1.94 -0.23
CA ASP A 38 -6.94 2.92 0.85
C ASP A 38 -5.95 2.44 1.91
N ASN A 39 -5.27 3.37 2.55
CA ASN A 39 -4.39 3.05 3.68
C ASN A 39 -5.16 2.40 4.81
N ALA A 40 -4.76 1.19 5.15
CA ALA A 40 -5.41 0.32 6.11
C ALA A 40 -5.51 0.96 7.49
N PRO A 41 -6.69 0.93 8.14
CA PRO A 41 -6.77 1.29 9.55
C PRO A 41 -6.22 0.16 10.40
N PHE A 42 -5.75 0.51 11.59
CA PHE A 42 -5.43 -0.45 12.64
C PHE A 42 -6.46 -0.36 13.75
N ARG A 43 -6.67 -1.45 14.51
CA ARG A 43 -7.58 -1.47 15.69
C ARG A 43 -7.12 -0.48 16.76
N GLU A 44 -5.81 -0.34 16.92
CA GLU A 44 -5.21 0.70 17.73
C GLU A 44 -4.89 1.93 16.86
N SER A 45 -4.91 3.12 17.48
CA SER A 45 -4.56 4.35 16.77
C SER A 45 -3.08 4.33 16.39
N PHE A 46 -2.82 4.52 15.11
CA PHE A 46 -1.46 4.55 14.56
C PHE A 46 -1.20 5.85 13.80
N PRO A 47 0.03 6.35 13.75
CA PRO A 47 0.37 7.56 13.00
C PRO A 47 0.19 7.36 11.48
N GLY A 48 0.09 8.46 10.76
CA GLY A 48 0.00 8.51 9.32
C GLY A 48 -1.42 8.78 8.81
N GLN A 49 -1.49 9.09 7.52
CA GLN A 49 -2.76 9.36 6.83
C GLN A 49 -3.41 8.05 6.43
N ARG A 50 -4.45 7.66 7.15
CA ARG A 50 -5.20 6.42 6.91
C ARG A 50 -6.65 6.59 7.31
N MET A 51 -7.52 5.68 6.83
CA MET A 51 -8.91 5.67 7.28
C MET A 51 -9.02 5.31 8.76
N ASP A 52 -10.06 5.78 9.43
CA ASP A 52 -10.42 5.29 10.76
C ASP A 52 -10.94 3.85 10.68
N TYR A 53 -10.70 3.03 11.72
CA TYR A 53 -11.16 1.64 11.74
C TYR A 53 -12.68 1.52 11.59
N SER A 54 -13.44 2.50 12.09
CA SER A 54 -14.90 2.58 11.93
C SER A 54 -15.36 2.75 10.47
N GLN A 55 -14.48 3.23 9.58
CA GLN A 55 -14.79 3.43 8.16
C GLN A 55 -14.52 2.19 7.29
N LEU A 56 -13.86 1.17 7.82
CA LEU A 56 -13.47 -0.02 7.06
C LEU A 56 -14.67 -0.74 6.43
N GLN A 57 -15.77 -0.86 7.17
CA GLN A 57 -16.97 -1.50 6.66
C GLN A 57 -17.63 -0.68 5.54
N ASP A 58 -17.74 0.64 5.73
CA ASP A 58 -18.26 1.56 4.69
C ASP A 58 -17.41 1.51 3.42
N TYR A 59 -16.08 1.49 3.55
CA TYR A 59 -15.15 1.32 2.43
C TYR A 59 -15.45 0.04 1.65
N ARG A 60 -15.53 -1.10 2.33
CA ARG A 60 -15.82 -2.40 1.72
C ARG A 60 -17.15 -2.41 0.98
N GLU A 61 -18.21 -1.94 1.63
CA GLU A 61 -19.56 -1.90 1.05
C GLU A 61 -19.64 -1.00 -0.16
N SER A 62 -19.01 0.17 -0.11
CA SER A 62 -18.93 1.11 -1.22
C SER A 62 -18.26 0.48 -2.44
N ILE A 63 -17.04 -0.07 -2.27
CA ILE A 63 -16.30 -0.63 -3.39
C ILE A 63 -16.98 -1.88 -3.97
N LEU A 64 -17.52 -2.76 -3.15
CA LEU A 64 -18.28 -3.92 -3.62
C LEU A 64 -19.58 -3.53 -4.32
N GLY A 65 -20.24 -2.46 -3.87
CA GLY A 65 -21.38 -1.86 -4.55
C GLY A 65 -21.03 -1.35 -5.95
N LEU A 66 -19.92 -0.63 -6.08
CA LEU A 66 -19.42 -0.14 -7.37
C LEU A 66 -18.99 -1.30 -8.28
N LYS A 67 -18.32 -2.31 -7.75
CA LYS A 67 -17.96 -3.53 -8.49
C LYS A 67 -19.19 -4.20 -9.12
N LYS A 68 -20.28 -4.31 -8.36
CA LYS A 68 -21.55 -4.85 -8.86
C LYS A 68 -22.18 -3.93 -9.91
N LYS A 69 -22.21 -2.61 -9.65
CA LYS A 69 -22.82 -1.61 -10.54
C LYS A 69 -22.17 -1.54 -11.90
N TYR A 70 -20.84 -1.53 -11.93
CA TYR A 70 -20.04 -1.32 -13.14
C TYR A 70 -19.48 -2.60 -13.78
N LYS A 71 -19.97 -3.77 -13.37
CA LYS A 71 -19.45 -5.10 -13.78
C LYS A 71 -19.30 -5.33 -15.28
N ASN A 72 -20.06 -4.62 -16.11
CA ASN A 72 -20.02 -4.76 -17.58
C ASN A 72 -19.14 -3.70 -18.26
N GLU A 73 -18.61 -2.73 -17.49
CA GLU A 73 -17.85 -1.59 -18.03
C GLU A 73 -16.38 -1.64 -17.62
N ILE A 74 -16.10 -2.01 -16.36
CA ILE A 74 -14.76 -2.04 -15.79
C ILE A 74 -14.67 -3.11 -14.70
N SER A 75 -13.50 -3.77 -14.59
CA SER A 75 -13.23 -4.70 -13.50
C SER A 75 -12.75 -3.93 -12.27
N ILE A 76 -13.55 -3.91 -11.19
CA ILE A 76 -13.20 -3.24 -9.93
C ILE A 76 -12.73 -4.27 -8.92
N HIS A 77 -11.69 -3.95 -8.17
CA HIS A 77 -11.08 -4.83 -7.17
C HIS A 77 -10.99 -4.12 -5.82
N LEU A 78 -11.36 -4.84 -4.75
CA LEU A 78 -11.26 -4.40 -3.38
C LEU A 78 -9.91 -4.82 -2.80
N GLY A 79 -9.01 -3.88 -2.67
CA GLY A 79 -7.72 -4.07 -2.01
C GLY A 79 -7.55 -3.18 -0.80
N ILE A 80 -6.36 -3.18 -0.27
CA ILE A 80 -5.95 -2.36 0.87
C ILE A 80 -4.44 -2.12 0.79
N GLU A 81 -3.98 -0.93 1.19
CA GLU A 81 -2.55 -0.66 1.35
C GLU A 81 -2.19 -0.70 2.83
N VAL A 82 -1.20 -1.49 3.19
CA VAL A 82 -0.81 -1.76 4.58
C VAL A 82 0.61 -1.32 4.85
N ASP A 83 0.86 -0.91 6.09
CA ASP A 83 2.19 -0.87 6.70
C ASP A 83 2.42 -2.15 7.49
N HIS A 84 3.64 -2.60 7.60
CA HIS A 84 4.05 -3.64 8.53
C HIS A 84 4.58 -3.04 9.82
N TYR A 85 4.04 -3.52 10.94
CA TYR A 85 4.53 -3.29 12.29
C TYR A 85 4.55 -4.60 13.05
N ASP A 86 5.55 -4.83 13.86
CA ASP A 86 5.71 -6.09 14.61
C ASP A 86 4.53 -6.36 15.55
N ASN A 87 3.95 -5.31 16.12
CA ASN A 87 2.81 -5.42 17.05
C ASN A 87 1.43 -5.39 16.35
N GLN A 88 1.36 -5.28 15.02
CA GLN A 88 0.11 -5.21 14.23
C GLN A 88 -0.03 -6.34 13.21
N LEU A 89 0.71 -7.42 13.38
CA LEU A 89 0.71 -8.56 12.46
C LEU A 89 -0.69 -9.19 12.29
N GLU A 90 -1.50 -9.21 13.35
CA GLU A 90 -2.86 -9.75 13.28
C GLU A 90 -3.76 -8.98 12.32
N ASP A 91 -3.64 -7.64 12.27
CA ASP A 91 -4.39 -6.82 11.34
C ASP A 91 -3.94 -7.07 9.90
N MET A 92 -2.64 -7.22 9.67
CA MET A 92 -2.11 -7.56 8.35
C MET A 92 -2.60 -8.93 7.85
N ILE A 93 -2.59 -9.95 8.71
CA ILE A 93 -3.15 -11.28 8.41
C ILE A 93 -4.65 -11.18 8.12
N TYR A 94 -5.38 -10.37 8.87
CA TYR A 94 -6.80 -10.11 8.63
C TYR A 94 -7.01 -9.53 7.23
N TYR A 95 -6.29 -8.47 6.85
CA TYR A 95 -6.41 -7.87 5.52
C TYR A 95 -6.03 -8.83 4.40
N ARG A 96 -4.97 -9.62 4.60
CA ARG A 96 -4.57 -10.64 3.61
C ARG A 96 -5.67 -11.66 3.32
N LYS A 97 -6.51 -11.97 4.31
CA LYS A 97 -7.63 -12.90 4.20
C LYS A 97 -8.90 -12.26 3.62
N GLU A 98 -9.17 -11.00 3.97
CA GLU A 98 -10.46 -10.36 3.71
C GLU A 98 -10.49 -9.49 2.44
N MET A 99 -9.33 -9.12 1.90
CA MET A 99 -9.21 -8.30 0.70
C MET A 99 -8.86 -9.16 -0.53
N GLU A 100 -9.22 -8.69 -1.72
CA GLU A 100 -8.88 -9.38 -2.96
C GLU A 100 -7.37 -9.27 -3.27
N TYR A 101 -6.74 -8.20 -2.81
CA TYR A 101 -5.28 -8.00 -2.87
C TYR A 101 -4.82 -7.05 -1.78
N VAL A 102 -3.54 -7.15 -1.43
CA VAL A 102 -2.87 -6.31 -0.43
C VAL A 102 -1.63 -5.68 -1.06
N ILE A 103 -1.51 -4.36 -0.92
CA ILE A 103 -0.30 -3.61 -1.26
C ILE A 103 0.49 -3.34 0.02
N LEU A 104 1.79 -3.56 -0.01
CA LEU A 104 2.68 -3.05 1.02
C LEU A 104 3.12 -1.63 0.65
N GLY A 105 2.63 -0.64 1.38
CA GLY A 105 3.13 0.74 1.35
C GLY A 105 3.80 1.04 2.67
N GLN A 106 5.10 0.76 2.80
CA GLN A 106 5.81 0.92 4.07
C GLN A 106 6.12 2.39 4.33
N HIS A 107 5.18 3.10 4.98
CA HIS A 107 5.28 4.53 5.29
C HIS A 107 5.96 4.81 6.65
N GLN A 108 5.98 3.83 7.54
CA GLN A 108 6.57 3.95 8.87
C GLN A 108 7.61 2.85 9.06
N ILE A 109 8.62 3.14 9.86
CA ILE A 109 9.62 2.14 10.29
C ILE A 109 9.75 2.16 11.80
N GLU A 110 10.03 1.01 12.42
CA GLU A 110 10.20 0.89 13.87
C GLU A 110 11.62 1.27 14.32
N TYR A 111 12.25 2.18 13.60
CA TYR A 111 13.53 2.77 13.92
C TYR A 111 13.33 4.21 14.38
N GLN A 112 13.48 4.46 15.69
CA GLN A 112 13.34 5.79 16.31
C GLN A 112 12.01 6.50 16.04
N GLY A 113 10.96 5.76 15.72
CA GLY A 113 9.65 6.34 15.38
C GLY A 113 9.61 7.10 14.04
N MET A 114 10.57 6.86 13.16
CA MET A 114 10.66 7.52 11.86
C MET A 114 9.60 7.02 10.89
N SER A 115 9.13 7.93 10.06
CA SER A 115 8.48 7.57 8.80
C SER A 115 9.53 7.23 7.73
N SER A 116 9.14 6.49 6.71
CA SER A 116 10.00 6.17 5.57
C SER A 116 10.41 7.41 4.78
N TYR A 117 9.64 8.51 4.90
CA TYR A 117 9.97 9.81 4.33
C TYR A 117 11.08 10.57 5.07
N GLU A 118 11.51 10.07 6.22
CA GLU A 118 12.52 10.71 7.09
C GLU A 118 13.81 9.91 7.19
N ILE A 119 13.94 8.79 6.47
CA ILE A 119 15.13 7.95 6.47
C ILE A 119 16.32 8.73 5.90
N PHE A 120 17.36 8.90 6.70
CA PHE A 120 18.55 9.66 6.33
C PHE A 120 19.87 8.89 6.52
N ASP A 121 19.82 7.68 7.08
CA ASP A 121 20.99 6.86 7.36
C ASP A 121 20.82 5.39 6.96
N GLU A 122 21.94 4.64 7.00
CA GLU A 122 21.99 3.24 6.62
C GLU A 122 21.19 2.33 7.56
N ASN A 123 21.08 2.69 8.83
CA ASN A 123 20.29 1.91 9.80
C ASN A 123 18.80 1.99 9.45
N GLY A 124 18.27 3.20 9.20
CA GLY A 124 16.89 3.38 8.75
C GLY A 124 16.58 2.61 7.46
N LEU A 125 17.49 2.63 6.47
CA LEU A 125 17.39 1.80 5.27
C LEU A 125 17.38 0.31 5.58
N GLY A 126 18.15 -0.12 6.57
CA GLY A 126 18.18 -1.50 7.06
C GLY A 126 16.81 -1.95 7.55
N TYR A 127 16.22 -1.19 8.47
CA TYR A 127 14.87 -1.46 8.99
C TYR A 127 13.82 -1.47 7.90
N TYR A 128 13.82 -0.46 7.02
CA TYR A 128 12.90 -0.41 5.88
C TYR A 128 12.94 -1.68 5.04
N ARG A 129 14.13 -2.12 4.67
CA ARG A 129 14.36 -3.35 3.91
C ARG A 129 13.91 -4.60 4.67
N GLU A 130 14.16 -4.68 5.98
CA GLU A 130 13.75 -5.80 6.82
C GLU A 130 12.23 -5.97 6.89
N HIS A 131 11.49 -4.87 7.02
CA HIS A 131 10.03 -4.89 6.95
C HIS A 131 9.54 -5.44 5.59
N ILE A 132 10.09 -4.95 4.48
CA ILE A 132 9.76 -5.46 3.13
C ILE A 132 10.07 -6.96 3.01
N ALA A 133 11.27 -7.37 3.46
CA ALA A 133 11.69 -8.77 3.41
C ALA A 133 10.77 -9.68 4.22
N TYR A 134 10.38 -9.24 5.41
CA TYR A 134 9.46 -9.98 6.27
C TYR A 134 8.11 -10.20 5.60
N VAL A 135 7.49 -9.12 5.10
CA VAL A 135 6.17 -9.19 4.46
C VAL A 135 6.18 -10.08 3.22
N CYS A 136 7.18 -9.91 2.35
CA CYS A 136 7.33 -10.73 1.15
C CYS A 136 7.55 -12.22 1.47
N SER A 137 8.43 -12.52 2.45
CA SER A 137 8.76 -13.91 2.80
C SER A 137 7.61 -14.66 3.45
N ASN A 138 6.68 -13.95 4.07
CA ASN A 138 5.48 -14.52 4.69
C ASN A 138 4.23 -14.47 3.79
N GLY A 139 4.35 -13.99 2.54
CA GLY A 139 3.23 -13.92 1.58
C GLY A 139 2.10 -12.99 2.01
N LEU A 140 2.44 -11.91 2.72
CA LEU A 140 1.47 -10.99 3.32
C LEU A 140 1.06 -9.84 2.38
N CYS A 141 1.68 -9.69 1.23
CA CYS A 141 1.28 -8.73 0.19
C CYS A 141 1.33 -9.34 -1.21
N ASP A 142 0.64 -8.72 -2.14
CA ASP A 142 0.61 -9.08 -3.56
C ASP A 142 1.51 -8.16 -4.40
N MET A 143 1.81 -6.95 -3.91
CA MET A 143 2.71 -5.98 -4.55
C MET A 143 3.27 -4.99 -3.52
N ILE A 144 4.32 -4.27 -3.89
CA ILE A 144 4.91 -3.20 -3.10
C ILE A 144 4.70 -1.88 -3.83
N ALA A 145 4.13 -0.89 -3.14
CA ALA A 145 4.03 0.48 -3.65
C ALA A 145 5.29 1.27 -3.32
N HIS A 146 5.64 2.22 -4.20
CA HIS A 146 6.71 3.21 -3.99
C HIS A 146 7.91 2.69 -3.15
N PRO A 147 8.57 1.60 -3.59
CA PRO A 147 9.64 0.95 -2.82
C PRO A 147 10.87 1.85 -2.60
N ASP A 148 10.88 2.99 -3.25
CA ASP A 148 11.91 4.02 -3.21
C ASP A 148 11.51 5.27 -2.41
N VAL A 149 10.42 5.23 -1.63
CA VAL A 149 9.92 6.36 -0.84
C VAL A 149 10.99 6.95 0.10
N PHE A 150 11.93 6.16 0.56
CA PHE A 150 13.05 6.60 1.38
C PHE A 150 13.96 7.63 0.68
N LEU A 151 13.92 7.73 -0.66
CA LEU A 151 14.66 8.76 -1.41
C LEU A 151 14.16 10.18 -1.14
N TRP A 152 13.00 10.32 -0.50
CA TRP A 152 12.44 11.65 -0.17
C TRP A 152 13.36 12.45 0.73
N ALA A 153 13.98 11.82 1.73
CA ALA A 153 14.86 12.47 2.69
C ALA A 153 16.31 12.01 2.61
N TYR A 154 16.60 10.87 1.98
CA TYR A 154 17.97 10.38 1.93
C TYR A 154 18.87 11.33 1.13
N PRO A 155 19.98 11.81 1.72
CA PRO A 155 20.66 13.00 1.21
C PRO A 155 21.45 12.79 -0.09
N LYS A 156 21.71 11.56 -0.50
CA LYS A 156 22.56 11.26 -1.66
C LYS A 156 22.15 9.96 -2.37
N LEU A 157 22.20 9.99 -3.69
CA LEU A 157 22.14 8.79 -4.54
C LEU A 157 23.54 8.13 -4.63
N ASP A 158 24.01 7.61 -3.52
CA ASP A 158 25.33 6.98 -3.39
C ASP A 158 25.28 5.44 -3.50
N GLY A 159 26.39 4.81 -3.14
CA GLY A 159 26.52 3.34 -3.16
C GLY A 159 25.54 2.64 -2.22
N THR A 160 25.29 3.21 -1.05
CA THR A 160 24.36 2.67 -0.03
C THR A 160 22.94 2.62 -0.55
N VAL A 161 22.46 3.71 -1.15
CA VAL A 161 21.11 3.79 -1.75
C VAL A 161 20.97 2.80 -2.91
N LYS A 162 21.96 2.73 -3.80
CA LYS A 162 21.96 1.77 -4.92
C LYS A 162 21.92 0.33 -4.43
N GLN A 163 22.66 0.02 -3.39
CA GLN A 163 22.67 -1.31 -2.79
C GLN A 163 21.32 -1.64 -2.13
N ALA A 164 20.76 -0.72 -1.35
CA ALA A 164 19.43 -0.90 -0.73
C ALA A 164 18.34 -1.14 -1.78
N SER A 165 18.33 -0.33 -2.83
CA SER A 165 17.37 -0.47 -3.95
C SER A 165 17.53 -1.83 -4.66
N ALA A 166 18.76 -2.25 -4.93
CA ALA A 166 19.04 -3.56 -5.54
C ALA A 166 18.54 -4.71 -4.65
N GLN A 167 18.80 -4.64 -3.34
CA GLN A 167 18.36 -5.66 -2.39
C GLN A 167 16.84 -5.73 -2.27
N ILE A 168 16.13 -4.59 -2.31
CA ILE A 168 14.65 -4.56 -2.34
C ILE A 168 14.15 -5.25 -3.62
N ALA A 169 14.74 -4.94 -4.77
CA ALA A 169 14.38 -5.59 -6.03
C ALA A 169 14.67 -7.11 -6.03
N GLU A 170 15.78 -7.54 -5.43
CA GLU A 170 16.11 -8.96 -5.25
C GLU A 170 15.11 -9.68 -4.34
N ILE A 171 14.70 -9.04 -3.22
CA ILE A 171 13.66 -9.57 -2.33
C ILE A 171 12.34 -9.73 -3.11
N ALA A 172 11.91 -8.70 -3.79
CA ALA A 172 10.69 -8.72 -4.59
C ALA A 172 10.72 -9.83 -5.66
N ALA A 173 11.82 -9.93 -6.41
CA ALA A 173 12.02 -10.99 -7.40
C ALA A 173 12.03 -12.40 -6.80
N LYS A 174 12.72 -12.58 -5.66
CA LYS A 174 12.80 -13.87 -4.96
C LYS A 174 11.44 -14.42 -4.56
N TYR A 175 10.54 -13.54 -4.11
CA TYR A 175 9.21 -13.93 -3.63
C TYR A 175 8.11 -13.69 -4.69
N ASN A 176 8.50 -13.28 -5.91
CA ASN A 176 7.58 -13.00 -7.02
C ASN A 176 6.51 -11.94 -6.66
N VAL A 177 6.92 -10.90 -5.93
CA VAL A 177 6.10 -9.74 -5.57
C VAL A 177 6.47 -8.58 -6.50
N PRO A 178 5.55 -8.04 -7.32
CA PRO A 178 5.82 -6.87 -8.16
C PRO A 178 6.08 -5.60 -7.35
N LEU A 179 6.88 -4.69 -7.94
CA LEU A 179 7.17 -3.35 -7.45
C LEU A 179 6.33 -2.32 -8.20
#